data_f10a1ebc928f4ecd647b3008f5390c06
#
_entry.id   f10a1ebc928f4ecd647b3008f5390c06
#
_cell.length_a   1.000
_cell.length_b   1.000
_cell.length_c   1.000
_cell.angle_alpha   90.00
_cell.angle_beta   90.00
_cell.angle_gamma   90.00
#
_symmetry.space_group_name_H-M   'P 1'
#
loop_
_entity.id
_entity.type
_entity.pdbx_description
1 polymer ?
#
loop_
_entity_poly.entity_id
_entity_poly.type
_entity_poly.pdbx_seq_one_letter_code
_entity_poly.pdbx_strand_id
1 'polypeptide(L)'
;MNRTEDIVKRLAKLDTCAVSDALDRLSLRGATAGVHPVWPCPRICGRVVTMKLKPAGLDQSKQHLGTRAIEAAHPGDIIVIDNGGRAISGWGGLLSLAAKHKGVAGVLVDGACRDVDESYELEFPVYARSVAPMTARGRVIEASCNEEIQFCDVQVHPGDLVIADGSGIVFVPRAKETEVMPEAEQIAHREALMAEEIKKGRSVASVMGLSYESMIQKRKDS
;
A
#
# COMPACT_ATOMS: atom_id res chain seq x y z
N MET A 1 -19.59 10.53 11.69
CA MET A 1 -18.36 10.23 10.92
C MET A 1 -17.88 8.87 11.38
N ASN A 2 -17.70 7.93 10.47
CA ASN A 2 -17.37 6.54 10.82
C ASN A 2 -15.88 6.49 11.24
N ARG A 3 -15.55 5.82 12.35
CA ARG A 3 -14.17 5.68 12.90
C ARG A 3 -13.17 5.16 11.86
N THR A 4 -13.66 4.36 10.92
CA THR A 4 -12.87 3.80 9.81
C THR A 4 -12.46 4.86 8.77
N GLU A 5 -13.35 5.82 8.44
CA GLU A 5 -13.03 6.91 7.51
C GLU A 5 -12.04 7.90 8.10
N ASP A 6 -12.06 8.10 9.42
CA ASP A 6 -11.16 9.01 10.10
C ASP A 6 -9.72 8.51 10.07
N ILE A 7 -9.48 7.22 10.31
CA ILE A 7 -8.12 6.66 10.34
C ILE A 7 -7.46 6.64 8.97
N VAL A 8 -8.21 6.36 7.88
CA VAL A 8 -7.69 6.43 6.50
C VAL A 8 -7.34 7.88 6.13
N LYS A 9 -8.15 8.86 6.53
CA LYS A 9 -7.84 10.29 6.32
C LYS A 9 -6.59 10.75 7.08
N ARG A 10 -6.33 10.18 8.24
CA ARG A 10 -5.09 10.42 8.99
C ARG A 10 -3.90 9.80 8.27
N LEU A 11 -4.02 8.54 7.83
CA LEU A 11 -2.98 7.83 7.07
C LEU A 11 -2.61 8.56 5.77
N ALA A 12 -3.59 9.15 5.08
CA ALA A 12 -3.38 9.90 3.85
C ALA A 12 -2.44 11.13 4.01
N LYS A 13 -2.22 11.61 5.24
CA LYS A 13 -1.32 12.72 5.56
C LYS A 13 0.12 12.28 5.81
N LEU A 14 0.36 10.97 5.90
CA LEU A 14 1.65 10.36 6.17
C LEU A 14 2.28 9.86 4.86
N ASP A 15 3.53 9.44 4.93
CA ASP A 15 4.22 8.70 3.88
C ASP A 15 4.59 7.29 4.39
N THR A 16 5.06 6.45 3.45
CA THR A 16 5.44 5.07 3.78
C THR A 16 6.59 5.00 4.77
N CYS A 17 7.55 5.94 4.72
CA CYS A 17 8.73 5.94 5.59
C CYS A 17 8.33 6.19 7.04
N ALA A 18 7.52 7.20 7.32
CA ALA A 18 7.06 7.50 8.68
C ALA A 18 6.23 6.35 9.29
N VAL A 19 5.42 5.66 8.46
CA VAL A 19 4.64 4.49 8.92
C VAL A 19 5.55 3.28 9.15
N SER A 20 6.55 3.05 8.29
CA SER A 20 7.55 2.00 8.47
C SER A 20 8.35 2.19 9.76
N ASP A 21 8.84 3.40 10.02
CA ASP A 21 9.59 3.71 11.24
C ASP A 21 8.74 3.52 12.51
N ALA A 22 7.44 3.81 12.43
CA ALA A 22 6.52 3.55 13.53
C ALA A 22 6.35 2.06 13.80
N LEU A 23 6.25 1.25 12.75
CA LEU A 23 6.19 -0.22 12.88
C LEU A 23 7.48 -0.75 13.51
N ASP A 24 8.66 -0.28 13.07
CA ASP A 24 9.96 -0.68 13.61
C ASP A 24 10.07 -0.38 15.10
N ARG A 25 9.62 0.81 15.55
CA ARG A 25 9.58 1.17 16.98
C ARG A 25 8.71 0.24 17.81
N LEU A 26 7.64 -0.28 17.22
CA LEU A 26 6.71 -1.21 17.86
C LEU A 26 7.10 -2.67 17.63
N SER A 27 8.27 -2.95 17.00
CA SER A 27 8.73 -4.29 16.63
C SER A 27 7.72 -5.06 15.79
N LEU A 28 7.01 -4.36 14.90
CA LEU A 28 6.04 -4.91 13.96
C LEU A 28 6.64 -4.98 12.55
N ARG A 29 6.19 -5.93 11.76
CA ARG A 29 6.53 -6.03 10.33
C ARG A 29 5.35 -5.55 9.49
N GLY A 30 5.64 -4.83 8.40
CA GLY A 30 4.59 -4.35 7.49
C GLY A 30 5.13 -3.68 6.23
N ALA A 31 6.39 -3.24 6.22
CA ALA A 31 7.04 -2.67 5.04
C ALA A 31 7.47 -3.77 4.07
N THR A 32 7.30 -3.55 2.76
CA THR A 32 7.69 -4.46 1.70
C THR A 32 8.61 -3.78 0.70
N ALA A 33 9.45 -4.57 0.03
CA ALA A 33 10.33 -4.12 -1.04
C ALA A 33 10.03 -4.84 -2.36
N GLY A 34 10.49 -4.26 -3.49
CA GLY A 34 10.43 -4.90 -4.80
C GLY A 34 9.08 -4.79 -5.52
N VAL A 35 8.13 -4.03 -4.99
CA VAL A 35 6.89 -3.64 -5.69
C VAL A 35 6.87 -2.12 -5.80
N HIS A 36 6.73 -1.61 -7.02
CA HIS A 36 6.86 -0.19 -7.35
C HIS A 36 5.67 0.30 -8.18
N PRO A 37 5.38 1.62 -8.20
CA PRO A 37 4.42 2.16 -9.13
C PRO A 37 4.86 1.88 -10.57
N VAL A 38 3.96 1.38 -11.42
CA VAL A 38 4.29 1.03 -12.82
C VAL A 38 4.27 2.26 -13.75
N TRP A 39 3.79 3.37 -13.27
CA TRP A 39 3.87 4.70 -13.85
C TRP A 39 3.95 5.70 -12.69
N PRO A 40 4.22 7.03 -12.88
CA PRO A 40 4.28 8.00 -11.79
C PRO A 40 2.93 8.18 -11.07
N CYS A 41 2.53 7.16 -10.32
CA CYS A 41 1.28 7.14 -9.56
C CYS A 41 1.32 8.12 -8.37
N PRO A 42 0.19 8.73 -8.00
CA PRO A 42 0.07 9.41 -6.73
C PRO A 42 0.18 8.39 -5.58
N ARG A 43 0.55 8.88 -4.38
CA ARG A 43 0.43 8.11 -3.15
C ARG A 43 -1.02 7.68 -2.95
N ILE A 44 -1.22 6.44 -2.55
CA ILE A 44 -2.53 5.86 -2.24
C ILE A 44 -2.53 5.26 -0.83
N CYS A 45 -3.66 5.29 -0.18
CA CYS A 45 -3.89 4.58 1.08
C CYS A 45 -5.37 4.18 1.21
N GLY A 46 -5.63 3.11 1.95
CA GLY A 46 -6.98 2.59 2.11
C GLY A 46 -7.05 1.33 2.95
N ARG A 47 -8.23 0.72 2.99
CA ARG A 47 -8.43 -0.62 3.53
C ARG A 47 -8.12 -1.66 2.46
N VAL A 48 -7.59 -2.78 2.90
CA VAL A 48 -7.19 -3.89 2.03
C VAL A 48 -8.37 -4.79 1.70
N VAL A 49 -8.54 -5.08 0.41
CA VAL A 49 -9.28 -6.22 -0.12
C VAL A 49 -8.29 -7.17 -0.76
N THR A 50 -8.24 -8.41 -0.32
CA THR A 50 -7.22 -9.35 -0.75
C THR A 50 -7.70 -10.25 -1.89
N MET A 51 -6.77 -10.65 -2.76
CA MET A 51 -6.95 -11.68 -3.77
C MET A 51 -5.69 -12.54 -3.86
N LYS A 52 -5.87 -13.86 -3.85
CA LYS A 52 -4.77 -14.82 -4.06
C LYS A 52 -4.89 -15.51 -5.40
N LEU A 53 -3.79 -15.57 -6.13
CA LEU A 53 -3.66 -16.31 -7.38
C LEU A 53 -2.82 -17.55 -7.19
N LYS A 54 -3.17 -18.62 -7.94
CA LYS A 54 -2.37 -19.85 -8.04
C LYS A 54 -2.20 -20.26 -9.50
N PRO A 55 -1.21 -21.08 -9.85
CA PRO A 55 -1.12 -21.68 -11.16
C PRO A 55 -2.42 -22.43 -11.53
N ALA A 56 -2.88 -22.28 -12.78
CA ALA A 56 -4.12 -22.89 -13.23
C ALA A 56 -4.05 -24.42 -13.20
N GLY A 57 -2.90 -25.03 -13.52
CA GLY A 57 -2.79 -26.46 -13.67
C GLY A 57 -3.80 -26.98 -14.71
N LEU A 58 -4.62 -27.97 -14.31
CA LEU A 58 -5.74 -28.48 -15.09
C LEU A 58 -7.07 -27.78 -14.79
N ASP A 59 -7.08 -26.88 -13.80
CA ASP A 59 -8.29 -26.15 -13.39
C ASP A 59 -8.63 -25.05 -14.42
N GLN A 60 -9.93 -24.86 -14.64
CA GLN A 60 -10.43 -23.74 -15.43
C GLN A 60 -11.12 -22.74 -14.51
N SER A 61 -10.80 -21.46 -14.68
CA SER A 61 -11.51 -20.40 -13.98
C SER A 61 -12.96 -20.31 -14.48
N LYS A 62 -13.91 -20.34 -13.54
CA LYS A 62 -15.34 -20.14 -13.85
C LYS A 62 -15.71 -18.65 -14.00
N GLN A 63 -14.86 -17.76 -13.54
CA GLN A 63 -15.09 -16.31 -13.56
C GLN A 63 -13.84 -15.59 -14.06
N HIS A 64 -14.02 -14.37 -14.52
CA HIS A 64 -12.88 -13.52 -14.87
C HIS A 64 -12.10 -13.16 -13.59
N LEU A 65 -10.78 -13.24 -13.71
CA LEU A 65 -9.86 -12.88 -12.62
C LEU A 65 -10.18 -11.49 -12.06
N GLY A 66 -10.17 -11.33 -10.73
CA GLY A 66 -10.29 -10.04 -10.06
C GLY A 66 -11.72 -9.48 -9.94
N THR A 67 -12.72 -10.09 -10.59
CA THR A 67 -14.11 -9.59 -10.49
C THR A 67 -14.63 -9.64 -9.07
N ARG A 68 -14.37 -10.74 -8.33
CA ARG A 68 -14.80 -10.88 -6.93
C ARG A 68 -14.17 -9.82 -6.02
N ALA A 69 -12.89 -9.52 -6.22
CA ALA A 69 -12.20 -8.51 -5.41
C ALA A 69 -12.77 -7.11 -5.67
N ILE A 70 -13.06 -6.77 -6.94
CA ILE A 70 -13.71 -5.49 -7.31
C ILE A 70 -15.12 -5.41 -6.72
N GLU A 71 -15.90 -6.48 -6.79
CA GLU A 71 -17.26 -6.50 -6.22
C GLU A 71 -17.26 -6.38 -4.70
N ALA A 72 -16.29 -7.00 -4.01
CA ALA A 72 -16.14 -6.93 -2.56
C ALA A 72 -15.63 -5.57 -2.05
N ALA A 73 -14.94 -4.80 -2.91
CA ALA A 73 -14.35 -3.52 -2.52
C ALA A 73 -15.39 -2.41 -2.35
N HIS A 74 -15.11 -1.49 -1.42
CA HIS A 74 -15.82 -0.23 -1.25
C HIS A 74 -15.00 0.93 -1.83
N PRO A 75 -15.62 2.09 -2.10
CA PRO A 75 -14.88 3.29 -2.50
C PRO A 75 -13.77 3.63 -1.49
N GLY A 76 -12.55 3.86 -2.00
CA GLY A 76 -11.36 4.13 -1.20
C GLY A 76 -10.57 2.89 -0.75
N ASP A 77 -11.07 1.68 -0.98
CA ASP A 77 -10.32 0.46 -0.70
C ASP A 77 -9.19 0.24 -1.71
N ILE A 78 -8.21 -0.57 -1.33
CA ILE A 78 -7.08 -0.99 -2.18
C ILE A 78 -7.13 -2.50 -2.34
N ILE A 79 -7.09 -2.96 -3.60
CA ILE A 79 -7.01 -4.39 -3.90
C ILE A 79 -5.56 -4.83 -3.82
N VAL A 80 -5.28 -5.89 -3.06
CA VAL A 80 -3.94 -6.45 -2.83
C VAL A 80 -3.90 -7.89 -3.33
N ILE A 81 -2.98 -8.17 -4.26
CA ILE A 81 -2.94 -9.42 -5.01
C ILE A 81 -1.65 -10.20 -4.71
N ASP A 82 -1.79 -11.35 -4.06
CA ASP A 82 -0.76 -12.36 -3.98
C ASP A 82 -0.69 -13.12 -5.32
N ASN A 83 0.24 -12.76 -6.18
CA ASN A 83 0.57 -13.50 -7.39
C ASN A 83 1.87 -14.32 -7.23
N GLY A 84 2.42 -14.39 -6.02
CA GLY A 84 3.61 -15.17 -5.66
C GLY A 84 4.85 -14.80 -6.48
N GLY A 85 5.04 -13.52 -6.78
CA GLY A 85 6.19 -13.00 -7.54
C GLY A 85 6.20 -13.38 -9.02
N ARG A 86 5.13 -13.97 -9.57
CA ARG A 86 5.12 -14.50 -10.95
C ARG A 86 5.17 -13.41 -12.00
N ALA A 87 5.95 -13.64 -13.06
CA ALA A 87 6.01 -12.80 -14.25
C ALA A 87 4.82 -13.05 -15.21
N ILE A 88 3.66 -13.34 -14.67
CA ILE A 88 2.39 -13.53 -15.37
C ILE A 88 1.45 -12.44 -14.87
N SER A 89 0.77 -11.74 -15.79
CA SER A 89 -0.08 -10.63 -15.43
C SER A 89 -1.24 -11.07 -14.51
N GLY A 90 -1.28 -10.51 -13.29
CA GLY A 90 -2.38 -10.66 -12.34
C GLY A 90 -3.42 -9.55 -12.43
N TRP A 91 -3.13 -8.48 -13.19
CA TRP A 91 -4.00 -7.30 -13.34
C TRP A 91 -3.81 -6.64 -14.72
N GLY A 92 -4.84 -5.98 -15.24
CA GLY A 92 -4.78 -5.30 -16.54
C GLY A 92 -5.85 -4.21 -16.71
N GLY A 93 -5.92 -3.59 -17.90
CA GLY A 93 -6.66 -2.38 -18.20
C GLY A 93 -8.16 -2.46 -17.92
N LEU A 94 -8.87 -3.51 -18.37
CA LEU A 94 -10.30 -3.68 -18.09
C LEU A 94 -10.62 -3.78 -16.59
N LEU A 95 -9.72 -4.39 -15.80
CA LEU A 95 -9.87 -4.45 -14.34
C LEU A 95 -9.63 -3.07 -13.72
N SER A 96 -8.64 -2.32 -14.23
CA SER A 96 -8.38 -0.95 -13.80
C SER A 96 -9.58 -0.04 -14.05
N LEU A 97 -10.20 -0.14 -15.24
CA LEU A 97 -11.40 0.61 -15.57
C LEU A 97 -12.56 0.27 -14.62
N ALA A 98 -12.83 -1.02 -14.40
CA ALA A 98 -13.90 -1.48 -13.52
C ALA A 98 -13.65 -1.05 -12.05
N ALA A 99 -12.41 -1.19 -11.56
CA ALA A 99 -12.02 -0.79 -10.21
C ALA A 99 -12.14 0.73 -10.01
N LYS A 100 -11.68 1.53 -10.97
CA LYS A 100 -11.84 2.99 -10.95
C LYS A 100 -13.31 3.39 -10.92
N HIS A 101 -14.16 2.76 -11.73
CA HIS A 101 -15.61 3.03 -11.73
C HIS A 101 -16.27 2.68 -10.39
N LYS A 102 -15.78 1.65 -9.71
CA LYS A 102 -16.23 1.26 -8.36
C LYS A 102 -15.72 2.21 -7.26
N GLY A 103 -14.76 3.08 -7.57
CA GLY A 103 -14.13 3.99 -6.61
C GLY A 103 -12.97 3.36 -5.82
N VAL A 104 -12.43 2.22 -6.24
CA VAL A 104 -11.21 1.62 -5.67
C VAL A 104 -10.04 2.58 -5.84
N ALA A 105 -9.24 2.77 -4.81
CA ALA A 105 -8.14 3.75 -4.79
C ALA A 105 -6.90 3.30 -5.59
N GLY A 106 -6.72 2.00 -5.78
CA GLY A 106 -5.62 1.43 -6.54
C GLY A 106 -5.46 -0.07 -6.32
N VAL A 107 -4.46 -0.64 -6.97
CA VAL A 107 -4.13 -2.07 -6.86
C VAL A 107 -2.64 -2.29 -6.63
N LEU A 108 -2.32 -3.25 -5.78
CA LEU A 108 -0.97 -3.71 -5.46
C LEU A 108 -0.84 -5.17 -5.90
N VAL A 109 0.18 -5.50 -6.70
CA VAL A 109 0.38 -6.85 -7.27
C VAL A 109 1.74 -7.40 -6.88
N ASP A 110 1.78 -8.43 -6.06
CA ASP A 110 3.01 -9.22 -5.84
C ASP A 110 3.27 -10.13 -7.03
N GLY A 111 3.68 -9.54 -8.14
CA GLY A 111 3.91 -10.18 -9.44
C GLY A 111 3.84 -9.18 -10.57
N ALA A 112 3.53 -9.65 -11.79
CA ALA A 112 3.41 -8.78 -12.94
C ALA A 112 1.99 -8.23 -13.13
N CYS A 113 1.90 -7.06 -13.77
CA CYS A 113 0.68 -6.50 -14.38
C CYS A 113 0.90 -6.25 -15.88
N ARG A 114 -0.13 -5.80 -16.58
CA ARG A 114 -0.09 -5.38 -18.00
C ARG A 114 -0.98 -4.15 -18.23
N ASP A 115 -1.05 -3.70 -19.47
CA ASP A 115 -1.89 -2.59 -19.92
C ASP A 115 -1.57 -1.30 -19.13
N VAL A 116 -0.27 -0.99 -18.99
CA VAL A 116 0.23 0.13 -18.18
C VAL A 116 -0.21 1.47 -18.75
N ASP A 117 -0.18 1.59 -20.08
CA ASP A 117 -0.60 2.83 -20.76
C ASP A 117 -2.08 3.13 -20.50
N GLU A 118 -2.94 2.09 -20.55
CA GLU A 118 -4.36 2.23 -20.19
C GLU A 118 -4.55 2.63 -18.72
N SER A 119 -3.75 2.06 -17.81
CA SER A 119 -3.80 2.42 -16.38
C SER A 119 -3.37 3.87 -16.14
N TYR A 120 -2.38 4.35 -16.90
CA TYR A 120 -1.92 5.74 -16.89
C TYR A 120 -3.01 6.69 -17.44
N GLU A 121 -3.59 6.38 -18.60
CA GLU A 121 -4.68 7.19 -19.20
C GLU A 121 -5.91 7.24 -18.28
N LEU A 122 -6.19 6.15 -17.58
CA LEU A 122 -7.24 6.09 -16.56
C LEU A 122 -6.86 6.80 -15.27
N GLU A 123 -5.62 7.25 -15.09
CA GLU A 123 -5.12 7.74 -13.78
C GLU A 123 -5.44 6.76 -12.64
N PHE A 124 -5.38 5.44 -12.91
CA PHE A 124 -5.67 4.41 -11.90
C PHE A 124 -4.36 3.82 -11.37
N PRO A 125 -4.01 4.03 -10.08
CA PRO A 125 -2.75 3.61 -9.51
C PRO A 125 -2.59 2.09 -9.51
N VAL A 126 -1.50 1.63 -10.13
CA VAL A 126 -1.07 0.22 -10.18
C VAL A 126 0.36 0.12 -9.69
N TYR A 127 0.59 -0.73 -8.71
CA TYR A 127 1.91 -1.06 -8.20
C TYR A 127 2.16 -2.55 -8.44
N ALA A 128 3.32 -2.90 -9.00
CA ALA A 128 3.66 -4.29 -9.32
C ALA A 128 5.16 -4.54 -9.22
N ARG A 129 5.58 -5.81 -9.16
CA ARG A 129 7.01 -6.19 -9.27
C ARG A 129 7.56 -5.95 -10.66
N SER A 130 6.73 -6.15 -11.68
CA SER A 130 7.13 -6.03 -13.07
C SER A 130 5.92 -5.82 -13.99
N VAL A 131 6.21 -5.51 -15.24
CA VAL A 131 5.22 -5.44 -16.32
C VAL A 131 5.46 -6.60 -17.28
N ALA A 132 4.40 -7.27 -17.72
CA ALA A 132 4.49 -8.38 -18.65
C ALA A 132 3.22 -8.49 -19.51
N PRO A 133 3.32 -8.63 -20.85
CA PRO A 133 2.15 -8.66 -21.74
C PRO A 133 1.36 -9.98 -21.67
N MET A 134 1.92 -11.01 -21.00
CA MET A 134 1.31 -12.34 -20.96
C MET A 134 -0.01 -12.33 -20.17
N THR A 135 -1.06 -12.87 -20.79
CA THR A 135 -2.36 -13.02 -20.15
C THR A 135 -2.35 -14.03 -19.00
N ALA A 136 -3.15 -13.76 -17.98
CA ALA A 136 -3.46 -14.72 -16.89
C ALA A 136 -4.19 -15.98 -17.38
N ARG A 137 -4.99 -15.85 -18.45
CA ARG A 137 -5.86 -16.93 -18.94
C ARG A 137 -5.08 -18.22 -19.24
N GLY A 138 -5.49 -19.31 -18.62
CA GLY A 138 -4.85 -20.62 -18.73
C GLY A 138 -3.52 -20.77 -17.98
N ARG A 139 -3.06 -19.73 -17.28
CA ARG A 139 -1.79 -19.73 -16.53
C ARG A 139 -1.97 -19.61 -15.04
N VAL A 140 -2.84 -18.71 -14.61
CA VAL A 140 -3.21 -18.52 -13.21
C VAL A 140 -4.71 -18.41 -13.06
N ILE A 141 -5.21 -18.80 -11.89
CA ILE A 141 -6.61 -18.68 -11.48
C ILE A 141 -6.67 -18.05 -10.09
N GLU A 142 -7.82 -17.48 -9.74
CA GLU A 142 -8.10 -16.99 -8.41
C GLU A 142 -8.28 -18.19 -7.45
N ALA A 143 -7.44 -18.25 -6.42
CA ALA A 143 -7.50 -19.26 -5.37
C ALA A 143 -8.46 -18.85 -4.25
N SER A 144 -8.35 -17.58 -3.80
CA SER A 144 -9.22 -17.01 -2.77
C SER A 144 -9.41 -15.51 -2.97
N CYS A 145 -10.46 -14.98 -2.36
CA CYS A 145 -10.75 -13.55 -2.33
C CYS A 145 -11.23 -13.17 -0.93
N ASN A 146 -10.74 -12.06 -0.42
CA ASN A 146 -11.05 -11.52 0.89
C ASN A 146 -10.72 -12.51 2.04
N GLU A 147 -9.61 -13.20 1.87
CA GLU A 147 -8.97 -14.08 2.84
C GLU A 147 -7.52 -13.62 3.07
N GLU A 148 -6.88 -14.16 4.11
CA GLU A 148 -5.47 -13.92 4.39
C GLU A 148 -4.57 -14.30 3.20
N ILE A 149 -3.60 -13.45 2.89
CA ILE A 149 -2.62 -13.68 1.83
C ILE A 149 -1.19 -13.40 2.33
N GLN A 150 -0.22 -13.91 1.57
CA GLN A 150 1.18 -13.49 1.67
C GLN A 150 1.44 -12.46 0.56
N PHE A 151 1.82 -11.22 0.92
CA PHE A 151 2.25 -10.21 -0.03
C PHE A 151 3.74 -9.93 0.18
N CYS A 152 4.57 -10.32 -0.77
CA CYS A 152 6.03 -10.38 -0.57
C CYS A 152 6.37 -11.21 0.68
N ASP A 153 6.94 -10.56 1.69
CA ASP A 153 7.33 -11.16 2.98
C ASP A 153 6.39 -10.77 4.13
N VAL A 154 5.26 -10.11 3.83
CA VAL A 154 4.28 -9.65 4.82
C VAL A 154 2.99 -10.45 4.72
N GLN A 155 2.49 -10.93 5.86
CA GLN A 155 1.16 -11.50 5.99
C GLN A 155 0.12 -10.39 6.06
N VAL A 156 -0.87 -10.42 5.17
CA VAL A 156 -1.87 -9.36 4.99
C VAL A 156 -3.27 -9.93 5.13
N HIS A 157 -4.09 -9.25 5.94
CA HIS A 157 -5.48 -9.64 6.17
C HIS A 157 -6.45 -8.63 5.54
N PRO A 158 -7.63 -9.07 5.12
CA PRO A 158 -8.70 -8.16 4.72
C PRO A 158 -9.01 -7.12 5.80
N GLY A 159 -9.08 -5.87 5.38
CA GLY A 159 -9.36 -4.75 6.27
C GLY A 159 -8.16 -4.15 6.99
N ASP A 160 -6.95 -4.69 6.83
CA ASP A 160 -5.71 -4.00 7.24
C ASP A 160 -5.62 -2.63 6.55
N LEU A 161 -4.85 -1.70 7.12
CA LEU A 161 -4.51 -0.46 6.44
C LEU A 161 -3.32 -0.68 5.52
N VAL A 162 -3.31 0.01 4.41
CA VAL A 162 -2.14 0.06 3.51
C VAL A 162 -1.90 1.47 3.03
N ILE A 163 -0.63 1.82 2.89
CA ILE A 163 -0.15 3.04 2.23
C ILE A 163 0.93 2.64 1.23
N ALA A 164 0.89 3.24 0.04
CA ALA A 164 1.88 3.02 -1.01
C ALA A 164 2.25 4.34 -1.69
N ASP A 165 3.54 4.56 -1.90
CA ASP A 165 4.10 5.71 -2.59
C ASP A 165 5.36 5.34 -3.38
N GLY A 166 6.16 6.33 -3.81
CA GLY A 166 7.39 6.09 -4.57
C GLY A 166 8.47 5.30 -3.83
N SER A 167 8.42 5.24 -2.49
CA SER A 167 9.40 4.52 -1.66
C SER A 167 9.05 3.03 -1.48
N GLY A 168 7.76 2.68 -1.53
CA GLY A 168 7.30 1.30 -1.37
C GLY A 168 5.88 1.17 -0.85
N ILE A 169 5.62 0.07 -0.16
CA ILE A 169 4.32 -0.29 0.38
C ILE A 169 4.46 -0.67 1.85
N VAL A 170 3.56 -0.16 2.69
CA VAL A 170 3.53 -0.50 4.11
C VAL A 170 2.11 -0.89 4.52
N PHE A 171 1.99 -2.05 5.14
CA PHE A 171 0.76 -2.56 5.72
C PHE A 171 0.74 -2.35 7.24
N VAL A 172 -0.41 -1.95 7.77
CA VAL A 172 -0.64 -1.83 9.21
C VAL A 172 -1.76 -2.78 9.60
N PRO A 173 -1.48 -3.82 10.43
CA PRO A 173 -2.50 -4.74 10.88
C PRO A 173 -3.65 -3.99 11.57
N ARG A 174 -4.90 -4.34 11.24
CA ARG A 174 -6.08 -3.69 11.79
C ARG A 174 -6.09 -3.65 13.32
N ALA A 175 -5.61 -4.71 13.96
CA ALA A 175 -5.52 -4.81 15.41
C ALA A 175 -4.49 -3.84 16.03
N LYS A 176 -3.56 -3.29 15.22
CA LYS A 176 -2.46 -2.42 15.64
C LYS A 176 -2.58 -0.98 15.20
N GLU A 177 -3.60 -0.63 14.43
CA GLU A 177 -3.76 0.72 13.88
C GLU A 177 -3.83 1.81 14.96
N THR A 178 -4.42 1.52 16.13
CA THR A 178 -4.51 2.48 17.24
C THR A 178 -3.19 2.71 17.95
N GLU A 179 -2.23 1.79 17.83
CA GLU A 179 -0.87 1.92 18.36
C GLU A 179 0.06 2.58 17.33
N VAL A 180 0.00 2.13 16.06
CA VAL A 180 0.90 2.57 14.99
C VAL A 180 0.62 4.01 14.55
N MET A 181 -0.65 4.39 14.40
CA MET A 181 -0.99 5.69 13.83
C MET A 181 -0.47 6.89 14.65
N PRO A 182 -0.62 6.94 15.99
CA PRO A 182 -0.04 8.03 16.78
C PRO A 182 1.49 8.12 16.67
N GLU A 183 2.18 6.97 16.65
CA GLU A 183 3.64 6.92 16.48
C GLU A 183 4.08 7.48 15.12
N ALA A 184 3.42 7.06 14.03
CA ALA A 184 3.71 7.55 12.70
C ALA A 184 3.45 9.06 12.56
N GLU A 185 2.37 9.57 13.13
CA GLU A 185 2.06 10.99 13.16
C GLU A 185 3.11 11.79 13.95
N GLN A 186 3.62 11.22 15.05
CA GLN A 186 4.66 11.87 15.83
C GLN A 186 5.99 11.92 15.06
N ILE A 187 6.35 10.83 14.35
CA ILE A 187 7.54 10.78 13.50
C ILE A 187 7.44 11.85 12.40
N ALA A 188 6.37 11.83 11.61
CA ALA A 188 6.17 12.77 10.52
C ALA A 188 6.16 14.24 11.01
N HIS A 189 5.56 14.52 12.16
CA HIS A 189 5.57 15.86 12.75
C HIS A 189 7.00 16.30 13.13
N ARG A 190 7.78 15.42 13.76
CA ARG A 190 9.16 15.68 14.13
C ARG A 190 10.02 15.97 12.90
N GLU A 191 9.91 15.16 11.86
CA GLU A 191 10.63 15.34 10.61
C GLU A 191 10.29 16.67 9.93
N ALA A 192 9.00 17.04 9.92
CA ALA A 192 8.57 18.34 9.40
C ALA A 192 9.23 19.51 10.15
N LEU A 193 9.32 19.46 11.50
CA LEU A 193 10.01 20.46 12.28
C LEU A 193 11.51 20.50 11.97
N MET A 194 12.16 19.34 11.83
CA MET A 194 13.57 19.27 11.46
C MET A 194 13.83 19.87 10.07
N ALA A 195 12.96 19.56 9.10
CA ALA A 195 13.04 20.11 7.76
C ALA A 195 12.91 21.64 7.75
N GLU A 196 12.02 22.21 8.57
CA GLU A 196 11.87 23.66 8.71
C GLU A 196 13.14 24.32 9.30
N GLU A 197 13.78 23.71 10.28
CA GLU A 197 15.00 24.24 10.86
C GLU A 197 16.19 24.19 9.87
N ILE A 198 16.27 23.11 9.07
CA ILE A 198 17.27 23.01 7.99
C ILE A 198 17.03 24.10 6.94
N LYS A 199 15.78 24.35 6.52
CA LYS A 199 15.43 25.44 5.59
C LYS A 199 15.81 26.83 6.12
N LYS A 200 15.80 27.03 7.45
CA LYS A 200 16.26 28.26 8.11
C LYS A 200 17.80 28.37 8.19
N GLY A 201 18.54 27.43 7.63
CA GLY A 201 20.01 27.44 7.56
C GLY A 201 20.70 26.87 8.80
N ARG A 202 19.98 26.14 9.68
CA ARG A 202 20.65 25.42 10.77
C ARG A 202 21.47 24.26 10.22
N SER A 203 22.59 23.97 10.86
CA SER A 203 23.44 22.86 10.44
C SER A 203 22.72 21.50 10.64
N VAL A 204 22.88 20.60 9.67
CA VAL A 204 22.29 19.24 9.71
C VAL A 204 22.71 18.50 10.99
N ALA A 205 24.01 18.61 11.37
CA ALA A 205 24.52 17.99 12.58
C ALA A 205 23.83 18.48 13.87
N SER A 206 23.43 19.78 13.91
CA SER A 206 22.71 20.31 15.09
C SER A 206 21.23 19.89 15.11
N VAL A 207 20.60 19.78 13.93
CA VAL A 207 19.18 19.43 13.82
C VAL A 207 18.94 17.94 13.98
N MET A 208 19.82 17.09 13.48
CA MET A 208 19.72 15.64 13.57
C MET A 208 20.46 15.04 14.78
N GLY A 209 21.00 15.88 15.67
CA GLY A 209 21.68 15.42 16.88
C GLY A 209 20.71 15.04 18.00
N LEU A 210 21.13 14.08 18.84
CA LEU A 210 20.33 13.55 19.97
C LEU A 210 19.80 14.63 20.93
N SER A 211 20.54 15.74 21.10
CA SER A 211 20.12 16.88 21.94
C SER A 211 18.92 17.63 21.36
N TYR A 212 18.82 17.70 20.03
CA TYR A 212 17.68 18.35 19.36
C TYR A 212 16.42 17.50 19.41
N GLU A 213 16.53 16.20 19.24
CA GLU A 213 15.42 15.28 19.40
C GLU A 213 14.78 15.36 20.80
N SER A 214 15.62 15.44 21.83
CA SER A 214 15.15 15.60 23.21
C SER A 214 14.51 16.98 23.49
N MET A 215 14.97 18.04 22.82
CA MET A 215 14.37 19.39 22.93
C MET A 215 12.99 19.48 22.28
N ILE A 216 12.77 18.82 21.14
CA ILE A 216 11.44 18.80 20.49
C ILE A 216 10.43 18.06 21.37
N GLN A 217 10.82 16.96 22.03
CA GLN A 217 9.98 16.27 22.98
C GLN A 217 9.57 17.14 24.16
N LYS A 218 10.51 17.86 24.77
CA LYS A 218 10.22 18.76 25.91
C LYS A 218 9.33 19.94 25.59
N ARG A 219 9.32 20.45 24.33
CA ARG A 219 8.41 21.53 23.92
C ARG A 219 6.94 21.10 23.78
N LYS A 220 6.65 19.81 23.73
CA LYS A 220 5.29 19.26 23.70
C LYS A 220 4.70 19.09 25.10
N ASP A 221 5.56 18.94 26.12
CA ASP A 221 5.15 18.71 27.51
C ASP A 221 5.04 20.02 28.31
N SER A 222 5.22 21.18 27.64
CA SER A 222 5.09 22.55 28.17
C SER A 222 3.91 23.28 27.54
#